data_b355ce35c75cb5818ca283f89ffb4aae
#
_entry.id   b355ce35c75cb5818ca283f89ffb4aae
#
_cell.length_a   1.000
_cell.length_b   1.000
_cell.length_c   1.000
_cell.angle_alpha   90.00
_cell.angle_beta   90.00
_cell.angle_gamma   90.00
#
_symmetry.space_group_name_H-M   'P 1'
#
loop_
_entity.id
_entity.type
_entity.pdbx_description
1 polymer ?
#
loop_
_entity_poly.entity_id
_entity_poly.type
_entity_poly.pdbx_seq_one_letter_code
_entity_poly.pdbx_strand_id
1 'polypeptide(L)'
;MKHILTLVIIITSFTVTAQTWQDTTLMIDKILSRYSATAPGAQLAISRGGQVIYSFANGLAEMENKVPLTKESLIEAGSVSKQFTAACILLLEQQGKLSLEDDVRKYVPEVPVYERAITLHHLLHHTSGLKDWGAIAELSGWPRSTKAYTNDDVLHFISLQKTLNNIPGDEYIYSNSNYNLLAIIVQRVSGASLAIFSAENIFKPAGMQHTSWRDNYRRIVPNRAVAYSKFGNVYQTTMPNENAYGNGGLLTTAEDLLKWNNYYLNGKFGTPSLLSRQKATEPLNNGRKNSYAAGLVVDSTNGWASVTHSGATAGYRANIEFYPALDMSIAWLSNTSQPDLSDVFAAVRNLLVKKSASFPASDVKADSSITITNFKPYLGSYQHKKTGAGLTLYESNGQLLRRDNSAALQAISATEVIAGRSKIRFTSVNPRRLEFSDGSGLVEIFEGVDSARADTTSLREYIGAYYSDETESRMEIKIQNGVLQAFQKTGATMTLTPQYRDGFSFPGGQLFFTRDKNTKPAKFFVSISRARNVEFSRKP
;
A
#
# COMPACT_ATOMS: atom_id res chain seq x y z
N MET A 1 -70.61 -34.52 -28.96
CA MET A 1 -70.27 -33.11 -28.69
C MET A 1 -68.88 -33.09 -28.00
N LYS A 2 -67.85 -32.74 -28.72
CA LYS A 2 -66.44 -32.61 -28.17
C LYS A 2 -66.18 -31.13 -27.91
N HIS A 3 -66.05 -30.76 -26.65
CA HIS A 3 -65.66 -29.40 -26.28
C HIS A 3 -64.14 -29.25 -26.42
N ILE A 4 -63.67 -28.38 -27.33
CA ILE A 4 -62.26 -27.97 -27.45
C ILE A 4 -62.07 -26.78 -26.51
N LEU A 5 -61.25 -26.97 -25.49
CA LEU A 5 -60.81 -25.92 -24.56
C LEU A 5 -59.55 -25.21 -25.14
N THR A 6 -59.77 -23.99 -25.63
CA THR A 6 -58.66 -23.17 -26.17
C THR A 6 -57.97 -22.48 -25.00
N LEU A 7 -56.72 -22.89 -24.73
CA LEU A 7 -55.84 -22.28 -23.72
C LEU A 7 -55.18 -21.03 -24.33
N VAL A 8 -55.58 -19.84 -23.89
CA VAL A 8 -54.91 -18.56 -24.27
C VAL A 8 -53.72 -18.35 -23.35
N ILE A 9 -52.51 -18.53 -23.85
CA ILE A 9 -51.24 -18.19 -23.15
C ILE A 9 -50.98 -16.71 -23.39
N ILE A 10 -51.13 -15.88 -22.34
CA ILE A 10 -50.73 -14.48 -22.34
C ILE A 10 -49.23 -14.45 -22.06
N ILE A 11 -48.42 -14.23 -23.09
CA ILE A 11 -46.99 -13.97 -22.97
C ILE A 11 -46.82 -12.49 -22.60
N THR A 12 -46.61 -12.21 -21.31
CA THR A 12 -46.14 -10.89 -20.85
C THR A 12 -44.64 -10.78 -21.14
N SER A 13 -44.29 -10.11 -22.22
CA SER A 13 -42.90 -9.75 -22.54
C SER A 13 -42.46 -8.67 -21.56
N PHE A 14 -41.63 -9.03 -20.57
CA PHE A 14 -40.85 -8.08 -19.80
C PHE A 14 -39.76 -7.53 -20.72
N THR A 15 -39.94 -6.32 -21.23
CA THR A 15 -38.88 -5.57 -21.90
C THR A 15 -37.90 -5.13 -20.82
N VAL A 16 -36.80 -5.88 -20.60
CA VAL A 16 -35.64 -5.40 -19.88
C VAL A 16 -34.99 -4.38 -20.80
N THR A 17 -35.21 -3.10 -20.56
CA THR A 17 -34.50 -2.03 -21.24
C THR A 17 -33.02 -2.12 -20.81
N ALA A 18 -32.16 -2.54 -21.72
CA ALA A 18 -30.72 -2.51 -21.49
C ALA A 18 -30.29 -1.05 -21.25
N GLN A 19 -29.60 -0.78 -20.15
CA GLN A 19 -29.07 0.53 -19.83
C GLN A 19 -28.16 1.00 -20.98
N THR A 20 -28.47 2.14 -21.58
CA THR A 20 -27.69 2.69 -22.69
C THR A 20 -26.36 3.28 -22.18
N TRP A 21 -25.38 3.46 -23.08
CA TRP A 21 -24.14 4.19 -22.73
C TRP A 21 -24.46 5.63 -22.30
N GLN A 22 -25.44 6.27 -22.92
CA GLN A 22 -25.89 7.62 -22.56
C GLN A 22 -26.43 7.66 -21.11
N ASP A 23 -27.24 6.70 -20.68
CA ASP A 23 -27.71 6.63 -19.30
C ASP A 23 -26.53 6.42 -18.34
N THR A 24 -25.56 5.62 -18.74
CA THR A 24 -24.34 5.36 -17.95
C THR A 24 -23.52 6.64 -17.79
N THR A 25 -23.32 7.44 -18.85
CA THR A 25 -22.59 8.72 -18.76
C THR A 25 -23.28 9.72 -17.84
N LEU A 26 -24.62 9.84 -17.89
CA LEU A 26 -25.37 10.69 -16.98
C LEU A 26 -25.18 10.29 -15.50
N MET A 27 -25.08 8.99 -15.22
CA MET A 27 -24.81 8.49 -13.87
C MET A 27 -23.37 8.81 -13.45
N ILE A 28 -22.39 8.70 -14.36
CA ILE A 28 -21.00 9.08 -14.12
C ILE A 28 -20.93 10.59 -13.82
N ASP A 29 -21.58 11.42 -14.63
CA ASP A 29 -21.63 12.87 -14.44
C ASP A 29 -22.21 13.24 -13.07
N LYS A 30 -23.26 12.54 -12.64
CA LYS A 30 -23.85 12.72 -11.31
C LYS A 30 -22.89 12.35 -10.18
N ILE A 31 -22.09 11.30 -10.32
CA ILE A 31 -21.06 10.95 -9.33
C ILE A 31 -19.97 12.02 -9.33
N LEU A 32 -19.51 12.46 -10.50
CA LEU A 32 -18.43 13.43 -10.67
C LEU A 32 -18.84 14.86 -10.31
N SER A 33 -20.14 15.20 -10.26
CA SER A 33 -20.63 16.50 -9.81
C SER A 33 -20.28 16.81 -8.35
N ARG A 34 -19.78 15.85 -7.60
CA ARG A 34 -19.17 16.04 -6.26
C ARG A 34 -17.88 16.87 -6.31
N TYR A 35 -17.21 16.95 -7.47
CA TYR A 35 -16.10 17.86 -7.68
C TYR A 35 -16.64 19.24 -8.06
N SER A 36 -16.46 20.20 -7.16
CA SER A 36 -16.88 21.60 -7.39
C SER A 36 -15.88 22.34 -8.30
N ALA A 37 -16.39 23.20 -9.17
CA ALA A 37 -15.56 24.09 -10.00
C ALA A 37 -14.74 25.11 -9.19
N THR A 38 -15.01 25.28 -7.89
CA THR A 38 -14.33 26.24 -7.00
C THR A 38 -13.41 25.59 -5.96
N ALA A 39 -13.17 24.28 -6.07
CA ALA A 39 -12.33 23.48 -5.19
C ALA A 39 -11.35 22.63 -6.01
N PRO A 40 -10.31 22.04 -5.40
CA PRO A 40 -9.46 21.10 -6.09
C PRO A 40 -10.26 19.94 -6.72
N GLY A 41 -9.80 19.42 -7.85
CA GLY A 41 -10.63 18.59 -8.69
C GLY A 41 -10.03 17.24 -9.08
N ALA A 42 -10.53 16.73 -10.22
CA ALA A 42 -10.07 15.46 -10.77
C ALA A 42 -10.20 15.42 -12.29
N GLN A 43 -9.44 14.49 -12.88
CA GLN A 43 -9.60 13.98 -14.23
C GLN A 43 -10.10 12.54 -14.16
N LEU A 44 -10.98 12.16 -15.08
CA LEU A 44 -11.38 10.77 -15.33
C LEU A 44 -11.37 10.52 -16.83
N ALA A 45 -10.79 9.42 -17.27
CA ALA A 45 -10.87 8.97 -18.65
C ALA A 45 -11.21 7.48 -18.68
N ILE A 46 -12.08 7.08 -19.64
CA ILE A 46 -12.49 5.70 -19.86
C ILE A 46 -12.28 5.37 -21.33
N SER A 47 -11.68 4.21 -21.58
CA SER A 47 -11.56 3.67 -22.95
C SER A 47 -12.19 2.29 -23.06
N ARG A 48 -12.65 1.98 -24.27
CA ARG A 48 -13.09 0.64 -24.67
C ARG A 48 -12.56 0.36 -26.08
N GLY A 49 -12.04 -0.83 -26.32
CA GLY A 49 -11.42 -1.14 -27.59
C GLY A 49 -10.24 -0.22 -27.92
N GLY A 50 -9.54 0.29 -26.91
CA GLY A 50 -8.47 1.26 -27.09
C GLY A 50 -8.90 2.69 -27.46
N GLN A 51 -10.21 2.95 -27.62
CA GLN A 51 -10.76 4.27 -27.94
C GLN A 51 -11.28 4.95 -26.66
N VAL A 52 -10.94 6.23 -26.44
CA VAL A 52 -11.51 7.03 -25.36
C VAL A 52 -12.99 7.26 -25.62
N ILE A 53 -13.85 6.77 -24.75
CA ILE A 53 -15.31 6.88 -24.84
C ILE A 53 -15.89 7.88 -23.83
N TYR A 54 -15.12 8.28 -22.82
CA TYR A 54 -15.49 9.29 -21.84
C TYR A 54 -14.23 10.00 -21.33
N SER A 55 -14.33 11.32 -21.15
CA SER A 55 -13.23 12.13 -20.63
C SER A 55 -13.79 13.35 -19.89
N PHE A 56 -13.35 13.51 -18.64
CA PHE A 56 -13.81 14.53 -17.69
C PHE A 56 -12.63 15.24 -17.04
N ALA A 57 -12.78 16.54 -16.80
CA ALA A 57 -11.93 17.33 -15.92
C ALA A 57 -12.78 18.41 -15.27
N ASN A 58 -12.72 18.57 -13.97
CA ASN A 58 -13.40 19.63 -13.24
C ASN A 58 -12.68 19.98 -11.94
N GLY A 59 -12.83 21.23 -11.50
CA GLY A 59 -12.23 21.80 -10.32
C GLY A 59 -11.14 22.81 -10.63
N LEU A 60 -10.33 23.15 -9.62
CA LEU A 60 -9.20 24.06 -9.73
C LEU A 60 -7.88 23.29 -9.73
N ALA A 61 -7.03 23.54 -10.71
CA ALA A 61 -5.64 23.10 -10.73
C ALA A 61 -4.81 23.89 -9.70
N GLU A 62 -5.16 25.15 -9.46
CA GLU A 62 -4.52 26.02 -8.49
C GLU A 62 -5.58 26.96 -7.90
N MET A 63 -5.66 27.00 -6.56
CA MET A 63 -6.74 27.70 -5.85
C MET A 63 -6.48 29.21 -5.69
N GLU A 64 -5.22 29.62 -5.53
CA GLU A 64 -4.87 31.01 -5.23
C GLU A 64 -5.27 31.96 -6.37
N ASN A 65 -4.93 31.58 -7.61
CA ASN A 65 -5.28 32.33 -8.81
C ASN A 65 -6.51 31.77 -9.54
N LYS A 66 -7.20 30.80 -8.92
CA LYS A 66 -8.40 30.16 -9.49
C LYS A 66 -8.19 29.55 -10.88
N VAL A 67 -7.01 28.95 -11.10
CA VAL A 67 -6.70 28.30 -12.37
C VAL A 67 -7.55 27.03 -12.51
N PRO A 68 -8.37 26.90 -13.56
CA PRO A 68 -9.20 25.72 -13.74
C PRO A 68 -8.35 24.47 -14.06
N LEU A 69 -8.80 23.33 -13.56
CA LEU A 69 -8.24 22.02 -13.91
C LEU A 69 -8.81 21.59 -15.25
N THR A 70 -7.92 21.27 -16.20
CA THR A 70 -8.26 20.81 -17.54
C THR A 70 -7.76 19.39 -17.79
N LYS A 71 -8.06 18.83 -18.95
CA LYS A 71 -7.58 17.49 -19.35
C LYS A 71 -6.07 17.45 -19.58
N GLU A 72 -5.44 18.60 -19.84
CA GLU A 72 -4.01 18.80 -20.03
C GLU A 72 -3.28 19.14 -18.72
N SER A 73 -4.01 19.35 -17.63
CA SER A 73 -3.41 19.60 -16.32
C SER A 73 -2.63 18.38 -15.84
N LEU A 74 -1.38 18.58 -15.45
CA LEU A 74 -0.51 17.49 -15.00
C LEU A 74 -0.74 17.21 -13.51
N ILE A 75 -1.10 15.99 -13.20
CA ILE A 75 -1.31 15.49 -11.85
C ILE A 75 -0.27 14.40 -11.56
N GLU A 76 0.33 14.40 -10.37
CA GLU A 76 1.27 13.34 -10.02
C GLU A 76 0.54 12.04 -9.70
N ALA A 77 0.89 10.98 -10.46
CA ALA A 77 0.21 9.70 -10.40
C ALA A 77 0.66 8.82 -9.20
N GLY A 78 1.57 9.31 -8.34
CA GLY A 78 2.07 8.56 -7.19
C GLY A 78 2.58 7.17 -7.60
N SER A 79 2.14 6.12 -6.89
CA SER A 79 2.63 4.76 -7.13
C SER A 79 2.22 4.13 -8.48
N VAL A 80 1.28 4.72 -9.23
CA VAL A 80 1.03 4.33 -10.63
C VAL A 80 2.31 4.44 -11.48
N SER A 81 3.25 5.30 -11.06
CA SER A 81 4.59 5.44 -11.66
C SER A 81 5.38 4.13 -11.75
N LYS A 82 5.16 3.21 -10.81
CA LYS A 82 5.96 1.99 -10.68
C LYS A 82 5.91 1.10 -11.91
N GLN A 83 4.79 1.02 -12.59
CA GLN A 83 4.66 0.22 -13.82
C GLN A 83 5.61 0.70 -14.93
N PHE A 84 5.90 1.99 -14.99
CA PHE A 84 6.83 2.56 -15.97
C PHE A 84 8.29 2.28 -15.60
N THR A 85 8.63 2.35 -14.32
CA THR A 85 9.95 1.94 -13.82
C THR A 85 10.20 0.45 -14.08
N ALA A 86 9.21 -0.40 -13.79
CA ALA A 86 9.27 -1.83 -14.07
C ALA A 86 9.42 -2.11 -15.58
N ALA A 87 8.66 -1.42 -16.43
CA ALA A 87 8.75 -1.55 -17.87
C ALA A 87 10.16 -1.21 -18.41
N CYS A 88 10.83 -0.19 -17.83
CA CYS A 88 12.23 0.14 -18.18
C CYS A 88 13.20 -1.00 -17.82
N ILE A 89 13.04 -1.62 -16.64
CA ILE A 89 13.85 -2.78 -16.22
C ILE A 89 13.64 -3.96 -17.17
N LEU A 90 12.38 -4.29 -17.46
CA LEU A 90 12.05 -5.39 -18.37
C LEU A 90 12.55 -5.15 -19.80
N LEU A 91 12.57 -3.90 -20.26
CA LEU A 91 13.15 -3.54 -21.54
C LEU A 91 14.67 -3.72 -21.55
N LEU A 92 15.36 -3.35 -20.47
CA LEU A 92 16.80 -3.59 -20.33
C LEU A 92 17.14 -5.07 -20.27
N GLU A 93 16.30 -5.88 -19.64
CA GLU A 93 16.43 -7.34 -19.65
C GLU A 93 16.24 -7.90 -21.05
N GLN A 94 15.21 -7.47 -21.77
CA GLN A 94 14.98 -7.87 -23.17
C GLN A 94 16.17 -7.52 -24.07
N GLN A 95 16.88 -6.42 -23.77
CA GLN A 95 18.11 -6.01 -24.46
C GLN A 95 19.35 -6.81 -24.03
N GLY A 96 19.21 -7.77 -23.10
CA GLY A 96 20.33 -8.57 -22.58
C GLY A 96 21.30 -7.79 -21.68
N LYS A 97 20.92 -6.61 -21.20
CA LYS A 97 21.78 -5.74 -20.36
C LYS A 97 21.76 -6.09 -18.88
N LEU A 98 20.74 -6.80 -18.43
CA LEU A 98 20.59 -7.31 -17.08
C LEU A 98 19.73 -8.59 -17.09
N SER A 99 19.70 -9.31 -15.96
CA SER A 99 18.75 -10.40 -15.71
C SER A 99 17.96 -10.11 -14.42
N LEU A 100 16.69 -10.48 -14.39
CA LEU A 100 15.89 -10.34 -13.16
C LEU A 100 16.42 -11.21 -12.02
N GLU A 101 17.17 -12.26 -12.31
CA GLU A 101 17.79 -13.14 -11.32
C GLU A 101 19.14 -12.61 -10.80
N ASP A 102 19.65 -11.52 -11.37
CA ASP A 102 20.89 -10.90 -10.87
C ASP A 102 20.70 -10.38 -9.42
N ASP A 103 21.72 -10.60 -8.59
CA ASP A 103 21.84 -9.94 -7.29
C ASP A 103 21.87 -8.42 -7.51
N VAL A 104 21.02 -7.69 -6.77
CA VAL A 104 20.95 -6.21 -6.81
C VAL A 104 22.32 -5.56 -6.64
N ARG A 105 23.20 -6.18 -5.84
CA ARG A 105 24.57 -5.67 -5.55
C ARG A 105 25.50 -5.69 -6.76
N LYS A 106 25.18 -6.42 -7.81
CA LYS A 106 25.87 -6.33 -9.10
C LYS A 106 25.80 -4.92 -9.67
N TYR A 107 24.69 -4.22 -9.44
CA TYR A 107 24.42 -2.88 -9.94
C TYR A 107 24.49 -1.80 -8.86
N VAL A 108 24.21 -2.17 -7.62
CA VAL A 108 24.14 -1.28 -6.45
C VAL A 108 24.90 -1.92 -5.29
N PRO A 109 26.25 -1.89 -5.33
CA PRO A 109 27.10 -2.52 -4.32
C PRO A 109 26.96 -1.92 -2.92
N GLU A 110 26.35 -0.73 -2.80
CA GLU A 110 26.03 -0.07 -1.53
C GLU A 110 24.94 -0.80 -0.71
N VAL A 111 24.14 -1.67 -1.36
CA VAL A 111 23.19 -2.52 -0.63
C VAL A 111 23.96 -3.51 0.24
N PRO A 112 23.66 -3.60 1.56
CA PRO A 112 24.39 -4.51 2.46
C PRO A 112 24.30 -5.98 2.03
N VAL A 113 25.28 -6.76 2.49
CA VAL A 113 25.26 -8.22 2.34
C VAL A 113 24.28 -8.79 3.36
N TYR A 114 23.28 -9.52 2.88
CA TYR A 114 22.35 -10.27 3.71
C TYR A 114 22.57 -11.78 3.55
N GLU A 115 21.99 -12.57 4.44
CA GLU A 115 22.09 -14.05 4.38
C GLU A 115 21.65 -14.63 3.02
N ARG A 116 20.62 -14.02 2.41
CA ARG A 116 20.17 -14.36 1.05
C ARG A 116 20.25 -13.14 0.14
N ALA A 117 20.69 -13.37 -1.08
CA ALA A 117 20.76 -12.35 -2.11
C ALA A 117 19.37 -11.78 -2.42
N ILE A 118 19.32 -10.48 -2.64
CA ILE A 118 18.15 -9.80 -3.15
C ILE A 118 18.30 -9.68 -4.66
N THR A 119 17.39 -10.28 -5.43
CA THR A 119 17.40 -10.18 -6.90
C THR A 119 16.55 -9.00 -7.39
N LEU A 120 16.73 -8.60 -8.65
CA LEU A 120 15.87 -7.59 -9.28
C LEU A 120 14.41 -8.05 -9.31
N HIS A 121 14.18 -9.36 -9.47
CA HIS A 121 12.85 -9.96 -9.36
C HIS A 121 12.21 -9.68 -7.99
N HIS A 122 12.93 -9.86 -6.89
CA HIS A 122 12.43 -9.53 -5.55
C HIS A 122 12.05 -8.05 -5.40
N LEU A 123 12.82 -7.13 -6.03
CA LEU A 123 12.50 -5.69 -6.02
C LEU A 123 11.18 -5.40 -6.75
N LEU A 124 11.01 -5.96 -7.97
CA LEU A 124 9.81 -5.76 -8.80
C LEU A 124 8.54 -6.20 -8.09
N HIS A 125 8.59 -7.31 -7.33
CA HIS A 125 7.42 -7.96 -6.73
C HIS A 125 7.21 -7.61 -5.24
N HIS A 126 7.99 -6.67 -4.69
CA HIS A 126 7.97 -6.29 -3.27
C HIS A 126 8.18 -7.45 -2.28
N THR A 127 9.03 -8.38 -2.65
CA THR A 127 9.41 -9.54 -1.83
C THR A 127 10.86 -9.49 -1.34
N SER A 128 11.56 -8.37 -1.53
CA SER A 128 12.97 -8.19 -1.16
C SER A 128 13.25 -8.20 0.34
N GLY A 129 12.25 -7.85 1.16
CA GLY A 129 12.44 -7.61 2.60
C GLY A 129 13.08 -6.25 2.94
N LEU A 130 13.49 -5.43 1.98
CA LEU A 130 14.03 -4.10 2.25
C LEU A 130 13.01 -3.22 2.96
N LYS A 131 13.45 -2.55 4.03
CA LYS A 131 12.63 -1.57 4.76
C LYS A 131 12.31 -0.38 3.84
N ASP A 132 11.10 0.16 3.97
CA ASP A 132 10.68 1.34 3.21
C ASP A 132 11.45 2.58 3.70
N TRP A 133 12.11 3.29 2.80
CA TRP A 133 12.90 4.46 3.15
C TRP A 133 12.07 5.58 3.79
N GLY A 134 10.80 5.73 3.39
CA GLY A 134 9.90 6.70 3.99
C GLY A 134 9.61 6.39 5.45
N ALA A 135 9.47 5.10 5.80
CA ALA A 135 9.35 4.66 7.19
C ALA A 135 10.65 4.90 7.98
N ILE A 136 11.82 4.67 7.37
CA ILE A 136 13.11 5.00 8.00
C ILE A 136 13.25 6.51 8.21
N ALA A 137 12.87 7.32 7.22
CA ALA A 137 12.86 8.78 7.33
C ALA A 137 11.94 9.27 8.47
N GLU A 138 10.77 8.64 8.63
CA GLU A 138 9.85 8.93 9.76
C GLU A 138 10.52 8.62 11.10
N LEU A 139 11.14 7.43 11.24
CA LEU A 139 11.85 7.04 12.45
C LEU A 139 13.10 7.89 12.71
N SER A 140 13.71 8.47 11.68
CA SER A 140 14.82 9.43 11.84
C SER A 140 14.35 10.79 12.41
N GLY A 141 13.04 11.03 12.48
CA GLY A 141 12.44 12.30 12.87
C GLY A 141 12.30 13.31 11.72
N TRP A 142 12.58 12.91 10.49
CA TRP A 142 12.46 13.74 9.28
C TRP A 142 11.54 13.05 8.27
N PRO A 143 10.22 13.00 8.52
CA PRO A 143 9.28 12.35 7.61
C PRO A 143 9.33 12.97 6.21
N ARG A 144 8.85 12.23 5.23
CA ARG A 144 8.68 12.75 3.86
C ARG A 144 7.93 14.07 3.91
N SER A 145 8.21 14.98 2.97
CA SER A 145 7.71 16.35 2.91
C SER A 145 8.42 17.38 3.82
N THR A 146 9.17 16.97 4.82
CA THR A 146 9.94 17.90 5.68
C THR A 146 11.34 18.20 5.14
N LYS A 147 11.85 17.35 4.24
CA LYS A 147 13.14 17.48 3.57
C LYS A 147 12.98 17.09 2.09
N ALA A 148 13.74 17.72 1.21
CA ALA A 148 13.80 17.34 -0.22
C ALA A 148 14.70 16.12 -0.42
N TYR A 149 14.16 14.93 -0.22
CA TYR A 149 14.87 13.66 -0.42
C TYR A 149 15.18 13.41 -1.89
N THR A 150 16.34 12.82 -2.16
CA THR A 150 16.83 12.35 -3.46
C THR A 150 16.91 10.82 -3.50
N ASN A 151 17.16 10.24 -4.67
CA ASN A 151 17.46 8.80 -4.76
C ASN A 151 18.77 8.44 -4.04
N ASP A 152 19.72 9.38 -3.91
CA ASP A 152 20.95 9.17 -3.14
C ASP A 152 20.66 9.12 -1.64
N ASP A 153 19.78 9.99 -1.10
CA ASP A 153 19.32 9.88 0.30
C ASP A 153 18.62 8.53 0.54
N VAL A 154 17.80 8.06 -0.41
CA VAL A 154 17.15 6.75 -0.31
C VAL A 154 18.20 5.62 -0.29
N LEU A 155 19.19 5.69 -1.17
CA LEU A 155 20.28 4.71 -1.21
C LEU A 155 21.09 4.73 0.09
N HIS A 156 21.35 5.91 0.65
CA HIS A 156 21.99 6.04 1.95
C HIS A 156 21.19 5.32 3.05
N PHE A 157 19.87 5.55 3.17
CA PHE A 157 19.05 4.82 4.15
C PHE A 157 19.08 3.30 3.93
N ILE A 158 19.08 2.84 2.67
CA ILE A 158 19.17 1.42 2.37
C ILE A 158 20.53 0.84 2.81
N SER A 159 21.62 1.57 2.58
CA SER A 159 22.98 1.13 2.94
C SER A 159 23.20 0.96 4.45
N LEU A 160 22.40 1.64 5.26
CA LEU A 160 22.45 1.54 6.73
C LEU A 160 21.63 0.39 7.31
N GLN A 161 20.77 -0.27 6.52
CA GLN A 161 19.87 -1.31 7.03
C GLN A 161 20.64 -2.57 7.43
N LYS A 162 20.66 -2.89 8.74
CA LYS A 162 21.33 -4.08 9.28
C LYS A 162 20.56 -5.37 9.02
N THR A 163 19.23 -5.29 8.98
CA THR A 163 18.34 -6.43 8.82
C THR A 163 17.23 -6.13 7.84
N LEU A 164 16.70 -7.18 7.24
CA LEU A 164 15.50 -7.12 6.38
C LEU A 164 14.23 -7.27 7.21
N ASN A 165 13.08 -6.87 6.65
CA ASN A 165 11.75 -7.13 7.20
C ASN A 165 11.42 -8.64 7.21
N ASN A 166 11.89 -9.37 6.18
CA ASN A 166 11.71 -10.81 5.95
C ASN A 166 12.82 -11.34 5.04
N ILE A 167 13.00 -12.64 5.00
CA ILE A 167 13.86 -13.31 4.02
C ILE A 167 13.31 -13.03 2.60
N PRO A 168 14.17 -12.70 1.62
CA PRO A 168 13.72 -12.48 0.24
C PRO A 168 12.87 -13.62 -0.29
N GLY A 169 11.70 -13.29 -0.82
CA GLY A 169 10.69 -14.24 -1.32
C GLY A 169 9.69 -14.78 -0.30
N ASP A 170 9.88 -14.60 1.01
CA ASP A 170 8.99 -15.18 2.04
C ASP A 170 7.68 -14.40 2.20
N GLU A 171 7.72 -13.07 2.10
CA GLU A 171 6.56 -12.21 2.32
C GLU A 171 6.48 -11.10 1.27
N TYR A 172 5.26 -10.72 0.94
CA TYR A 172 4.98 -9.49 0.24
C TYR A 172 4.93 -8.34 1.26
N ILE A 173 5.89 -7.43 1.18
CA ILE A 173 5.89 -6.17 1.95
C ILE A 173 6.23 -5.03 1.01
N TYR A 174 5.21 -4.23 0.70
CA TYR A 174 5.35 -3.09 -0.20
C TYR A 174 6.40 -2.11 0.31
N SER A 175 7.47 -1.88 -0.45
CA SER A 175 8.56 -0.96 -0.11
C SER A 175 8.90 -0.05 -1.29
N ASN A 176 8.84 1.26 -1.07
CA ASN A 176 9.24 2.24 -2.07
C ASN A 176 10.75 2.16 -2.37
N SER A 177 11.57 1.76 -1.39
CA SER A 177 13.01 1.52 -1.58
C SER A 177 13.31 0.66 -2.79
N ASN A 178 12.48 -0.36 -3.04
CA ASN A 178 12.63 -1.26 -4.19
C ASN A 178 12.64 -0.50 -5.52
N TYR A 179 11.66 0.37 -5.71
CA TYR A 179 11.48 1.08 -6.98
C TYR A 179 12.41 2.29 -7.15
N ASN A 180 12.91 2.86 -6.04
CA ASN A 180 14.01 3.82 -6.11
C ASN A 180 15.31 3.12 -6.53
N LEU A 181 15.61 1.91 -6.00
CA LEU A 181 16.74 1.11 -6.47
C LEU A 181 16.61 0.75 -7.94
N LEU A 182 15.42 0.32 -8.40
CA LEU A 182 15.20 0.03 -9.82
C LEU A 182 15.44 1.26 -10.70
N ALA A 183 15.06 2.47 -10.25
CA ALA A 183 15.36 3.71 -10.96
C ALA A 183 16.88 3.98 -11.05
N ILE A 184 17.62 3.76 -9.96
CA ILE A 184 19.09 3.85 -9.93
C ILE A 184 19.71 2.81 -10.87
N ILE A 185 19.19 1.58 -10.90
CA ILE A 185 19.67 0.50 -11.79
C ILE A 185 19.44 0.86 -13.24
N VAL A 186 18.26 1.41 -13.61
CA VAL A 186 18.03 1.91 -14.97
C VAL A 186 19.13 2.89 -15.37
N GLN A 187 19.45 3.86 -14.52
CA GLN A 187 20.49 4.84 -14.79
C GLN A 187 21.88 4.21 -14.95
N ARG A 188 22.26 3.31 -14.05
CA ARG A 188 23.61 2.68 -14.06
C ARG A 188 23.80 1.74 -15.26
N VAL A 189 22.75 1.03 -15.67
CA VAL A 189 22.82 0.06 -16.76
C VAL A 189 22.66 0.72 -18.15
N SER A 190 21.80 1.74 -18.26
CA SER A 190 21.53 2.40 -19.55
C SER A 190 22.45 3.59 -19.82
N GLY A 191 23.08 4.17 -18.79
CA GLY A 191 23.83 5.44 -18.89
C GLY A 191 22.93 6.68 -18.93
N ALA A 192 21.60 6.53 -18.92
CA ALA A 192 20.62 7.61 -18.95
C ALA A 192 19.73 7.57 -17.71
N SER A 193 19.33 8.73 -17.18
CA SER A 193 18.39 8.75 -16.06
C SER A 193 17.08 8.03 -16.42
N LEU A 194 16.36 7.51 -15.41
CA LEU A 194 15.03 6.92 -15.64
C LEU A 194 14.11 7.87 -16.42
N ALA A 195 14.21 9.19 -16.15
CA ALA A 195 13.42 10.21 -16.82
C ALA A 195 13.72 10.27 -18.33
N ILE A 196 14.99 10.28 -18.71
CA ILE A 196 15.42 10.29 -20.10
C ILE A 196 15.11 8.94 -20.77
N PHE A 197 15.47 7.82 -20.12
CA PHE A 197 15.28 6.49 -20.68
C PHE A 197 13.79 6.20 -20.96
N SER A 198 12.90 6.50 -20.02
CA SER A 198 11.46 6.28 -20.22
C SER A 198 10.83 7.25 -21.21
N ALA A 199 11.29 8.51 -21.27
CA ALA A 199 10.81 9.45 -22.27
C ALA A 199 11.06 8.96 -23.70
N GLU A 200 12.27 8.46 -23.98
CA GLU A 200 12.65 7.98 -25.30
C GLU A 200 12.01 6.63 -25.66
N ASN A 201 11.94 5.70 -24.70
CA ASN A 201 11.55 4.32 -24.98
C ASN A 201 10.07 4.04 -24.71
N ILE A 202 9.39 4.88 -23.93
CA ILE A 202 7.98 4.66 -23.52
C ILE A 202 7.11 5.86 -23.93
N PHE A 203 7.36 7.06 -23.38
CA PHE A 203 6.39 8.16 -23.49
C PHE A 203 6.24 8.67 -24.93
N LYS A 204 7.34 8.92 -25.64
CA LYS A 204 7.29 9.32 -27.04
C LYS A 204 6.63 8.27 -27.94
N PRO A 205 7.05 6.98 -27.90
CA PRO A 205 6.42 5.95 -28.74
C PRO A 205 4.94 5.71 -28.42
N ALA A 206 4.53 5.85 -27.15
CA ALA A 206 3.14 5.71 -26.74
C ALA A 206 2.28 6.96 -27.01
N GLY A 207 2.88 8.07 -27.45
CA GLY A 207 2.18 9.35 -27.68
C GLY A 207 1.75 10.06 -26.38
N MET A 208 2.43 9.78 -25.26
CA MET A 208 2.16 10.38 -23.93
C MET A 208 2.82 11.77 -23.82
N GLN A 209 2.27 12.75 -24.54
CA GLN A 209 2.87 14.08 -24.68
C GLN A 209 2.82 14.92 -23.40
N HIS A 210 1.92 14.58 -22.47
CA HIS A 210 1.70 15.26 -21.20
C HIS A 210 2.25 14.43 -20.03
N THR A 211 3.35 13.70 -20.25
CA THR A 211 3.93 12.81 -19.23
C THR A 211 5.42 13.07 -19.05
N SER A 212 5.84 13.26 -17.80
CA SER A 212 7.24 13.45 -17.42
C SER A 212 7.47 13.08 -15.95
N TRP A 213 8.73 12.92 -15.55
CA TRP A 213 9.05 12.69 -14.15
C TRP A 213 9.31 13.99 -13.39
N ARG A 214 8.93 14.03 -12.12
CA ARG A 214 9.36 15.02 -11.15
C ARG A 214 10.75 14.60 -10.59
N ASP A 215 11.75 14.68 -11.44
CA ASP A 215 13.16 14.41 -11.11
C ASP A 215 13.86 15.58 -10.39
N ASN A 216 13.26 16.76 -10.49
CA ASN A 216 13.63 17.97 -9.76
C ASN A 216 12.37 18.75 -9.37
N TYR A 217 12.05 18.80 -8.05
CA TYR A 217 10.84 19.46 -7.57
C TYR A 217 10.83 20.99 -7.81
N ARG A 218 12.02 21.59 -8.03
CA ARG A 218 12.17 23.03 -8.32
C ARG A 218 11.92 23.38 -9.79
N ARG A 219 11.91 22.36 -10.67
CA ARG A 219 11.65 22.59 -12.09
C ARG A 219 10.25 23.13 -12.30
N ILE A 220 10.14 24.24 -13.05
CA ILE A 220 8.85 24.77 -13.48
C ILE A 220 8.29 23.79 -14.52
N VAL A 221 7.11 23.26 -14.24
CA VAL A 221 6.38 22.36 -15.14
C VAL A 221 5.07 23.04 -15.52
N PRO A 222 4.91 23.49 -16.78
CA PRO A 222 3.66 24.10 -17.23
C PRO A 222 2.46 23.18 -16.98
N ASN A 223 1.32 23.76 -16.68
CA ASN A 223 0.05 23.06 -16.42
C ASN A 223 0.06 22.09 -15.23
N ARG A 224 1.08 22.11 -14.36
CA ARG A 224 1.12 21.28 -13.16
C ARG A 224 0.06 21.73 -12.17
N ALA A 225 -0.88 20.87 -11.83
CA ALA A 225 -1.83 21.11 -10.77
C ALA A 225 -1.14 21.10 -9.39
N VAL A 226 -1.53 21.99 -8.50
CA VAL A 226 -1.10 22.02 -7.10
C VAL A 226 -1.92 21.00 -6.32
N ALA A 227 -1.26 20.26 -5.45
CA ALA A 227 -1.91 19.25 -4.59
C ALA A 227 -2.41 19.86 -3.28
N TYR A 228 -3.59 19.43 -2.86
CA TYR A 228 -4.27 19.93 -1.67
C TYR A 228 -4.73 18.80 -0.74
N SER A 229 -4.73 19.11 0.55
CA SER A 229 -5.44 18.34 1.58
C SER A 229 -6.43 19.25 2.29
N LYS A 230 -7.53 18.69 2.78
CA LYS A 230 -8.57 19.44 3.52
C LYS A 230 -8.53 19.05 4.99
N PHE A 231 -8.36 20.02 5.87
CA PHE A 231 -8.38 19.87 7.32
C PHE A 231 -9.57 20.68 7.87
N GLY A 232 -10.59 19.98 8.36
CA GLY A 232 -11.87 20.62 8.64
C GLY A 232 -12.44 21.28 7.38
N ASN A 233 -12.63 22.58 7.41
CA ASN A 233 -13.13 23.38 6.27
C ASN A 233 -12.04 24.13 5.49
N VAL A 234 -10.75 23.92 5.83
CA VAL A 234 -9.63 24.66 5.24
C VAL A 234 -8.82 23.77 4.33
N TYR A 235 -8.55 24.23 3.10
CA TYR A 235 -7.60 23.61 2.20
C TYR A 235 -6.18 24.11 2.51
N GLN A 236 -5.23 23.20 2.43
CA GLN A 236 -3.79 23.48 2.54
C GLN A 236 -3.07 22.84 1.37
N THR A 237 -2.04 23.50 0.85
CA THR A 237 -1.16 22.92 -0.15
C THR A 237 -0.39 21.75 0.47
N THR A 238 -0.37 20.63 -0.23
CA THR A 238 0.32 19.43 0.24
C THR A 238 1.08 18.83 -0.94
N MET A 239 2.23 19.46 -1.26
CA MET A 239 3.06 19.09 -2.40
C MET A 239 4.13 18.05 -2.03
N PRO A 240 4.47 17.11 -2.91
CA PRO A 240 5.62 16.23 -2.73
C PRO A 240 6.91 17.00 -3.05
N ASN A 241 7.50 17.62 -2.05
CA ASN A 241 8.71 18.43 -2.17
C ASN A 241 9.96 17.54 -2.10
N GLU A 242 10.12 16.63 -3.03
CA GLU A 242 11.22 15.66 -3.06
C GLU A 242 11.71 15.43 -4.50
N ASN A 243 12.96 15.00 -4.64
CA ASN A 243 13.59 14.59 -5.90
C ASN A 243 13.73 13.06 -6.01
N ALA A 244 13.38 12.31 -4.95
CA ALA A 244 13.29 10.86 -5.01
C ALA A 244 12.15 10.47 -5.98
N TYR A 245 12.45 9.61 -6.96
CA TYR A 245 11.48 9.19 -7.97
C TYR A 245 11.76 7.75 -8.48
N GLY A 246 10.83 7.22 -9.27
CA GLY A 246 10.82 5.82 -9.70
C GLY A 246 9.80 5.00 -8.91
N ASN A 247 9.70 5.20 -7.60
CA ASN A 247 8.62 4.68 -6.76
C ASN A 247 7.32 5.49 -6.89
N GLY A 248 7.43 6.73 -7.33
CA GLY A 248 6.44 7.78 -7.57
C GLY A 248 7.08 8.83 -8.47
N GLY A 249 6.43 9.98 -8.61
CA GLY A 249 6.99 11.14 -9.27
C GLY A 249 6.60 11.31 -10.74
N LEU A 250 5.73 10.46 -11.30
CA LEU A 250 5.21 10.63 -12.66
C LEU A 250 4.14 11.72 -12.68
N LEU A 251 4.38 12.81 -13.37
CA LEU A 251 3.41 13.83 -13.73
C LEU A 251 2.76 13.43 -15.05
N THR A 252 1.43 13.35 -15.10
CA THR A 252 0.72 12.83 -16.28
C THR A 252 -0.73 13.30 -16.31
N THR A 253 -1.50 12.89 -17.31
CA THR A 253 -2.95 13.08 -17.46
C THR A 253 -3.67 11.74 -17.51
N ALA A 254 -4.97 11.73 -17.22
CA ALA A 254 -5.77 10.52 -17.31
C ALA A 254 -5.79 9.94 -18.74
N GLU A 255 -5.82 10.79 -19.76
CA GLU A 255 -5.78 10.33 -21.17
C GLU A 255 -4.43 9.75 -21.56
N ASP A 256 -3.30 10.30 -21.07
CA ASP A 256 -1.98 9.72 -21.34
C ASP A 256 -1.82 8.34 -20.68
N LEU A 257 -2.40 8.13 -19.49
CA LEU A 257 -2.44 6.80 -18.88
C LEU A 257 -3.25 5.80 -19.74
N LEU A 258 -4.34 6.23 -20.39
CA LEU A 258 -5.07 5.37 -21.32
C LEU A 258 -4.28 5.09 -22.62
N LYS A 259 -3.50 6.08 -23.13
CA LYS A 259 -2.60 5.85 -24.27
C LYS A 259 -1.54 4.81 -23.93
N TRP A 260 -0.97 4.86 -22.71
CA TRP A 260 -0.05 3.82 -22.22
C TRP A 260 -0.72 2.46 -22.20
N ASN A 261 -1.89 2.31 -21.57
CA ASN A 261 -2.60 1.04 -21.55
C ASN A 261 -2.83 0.51 -22.96
N ASN A 262 -3.34 1.34 -23.88
CA ASN A 262 -3.58 0.93 -25.27
C ASN A 262 -2.29 0.50 -25.98
N TYR A 263 -1.21 1.29 -25.85
CA TYR A 263 0.09 0.99 -26.46
C TYR A 263 0.69 -0.30 -25.91
N TYR A 264 0.64 -0.47 -24.60
CA TYR A 264 1.18 -1.59 -23.87
C TYR A 264 0.37 -2.88 -24.09
N LEU A 265 -0.96 -2.80 -23.91
CA LEU A 265 -1.84 -3.97 -24.02
C LEU A 265 -1.96 -4.51 -25.46
N ASN A 266 -1.79 -3.65 -26.45
CA ASN A 266 -1.77 -4.05 -27.85
C ASN A 266 -0.41 -4.61 -28.31
N GLY A 267 0.52 -4.85 -27.37
CA GLY A 267 1.83 -5.43 -27.65
C GLY A 267 2.76 -4.56 -28.47
N LYS A 268 2.51 -3.25 -28.53
CA LYS A 268 3.35 -2.29 -29.25
C LYS A 268 4.61 -1.90 -28.48
N PHE A 269 4.63 -2.14 -27.17
CA PHE A 269 5.79 -1.89 -26.31
C PHE A 269 6.64 -3.16 -26.18
N GLY A 270 7.89 -3.09 -26.60
CA GLY A 270 8.80 -4.23 -26.59
C GLY A 270 8.29 -5.40 -27.43
N THR A 271 8.26 -6.59 -26.86
CA THR A 271 7.66 -7.79 -27.45
C THR A 271 6.41 -8.21 -26.67
N PRO A 272 5.51 -9.03 -27.24
CA PRO A 272 4.37 -9.60 -26.50
C PRO A 272 4.78 -10.33 -25.22
N SER A 273 5.99 -10.93 -25.18
CA SER A 273 6.52 -11.57 -23.98
C SER A 273 6.81 -10.60 -22.85
N LEU A 274 7.16 -9.34 -23.14
CA LEU A 274 7.41 -8.32 -22.12
C LEU A 274 6.14 -8.02 -21.32
N LEU A 275 4.99 -7.84 -21.98
CA LEU A 275 3.70 -7.68 -21.32
C LEU A 275 3.35 -8.88 -20.42
N SER A 276 3.57 -10.09 -20.92
CA SER A 276 3.32 -11.32 -20.14
C SER A 276 4.20 -11.36 -18.90
N ARG A 277 5.48 -11.02 -19.01
CA ARG A 277 6.41 -10.94 -17.87
C ARG A 277 6.01 -9.86 -16.86
N GLN A 278 5.61 -8.70 -17.31
CA GLN A 278 5.21 -7.62 -16.40
C GLN A 278 3.95 -7.97 -15.59
N LYS A 279 3.03 -8.76 -16.16
CA LYS A 279 1.82 -9.25 -15.49
C LYS A 279 2.01 -10.56 -14.73
N ALA A 280 3.17 -11.21 -14.87
CA ALA A 280 3.43 -12.47 -14.19
C ALA A 280 3.41 -12.25 -12.66
N THR A 281 2.60 -13.05 -11.99
CA THR A 281 2.58 -13.14 -10.53
C THR A 281 3.19 -14.47 -10.13
N GLU A 282 4.05 -14.45 -9.13
CA GLU A 282 4.70 -15.65 -8.63
C GLU A 282 4.32 -15.89 -7.17
N PRO A 283 4.20 -17.17 -6.76
CA PRO A 283 3.95 -17.49 -5.36
C PRO A 283 5.16 -17.09 -4.52
N LEU A 284 4.90 -16.81 -3.24
CA LEU A 284 5.94 -16.67 -2.24
C LEU A 284 6.63 -18.02 -1.99
N ASN A 285 7.78 -18.03 -1.31
CA ASN A 285 8.53 -19.25 -0.99
C ASN A 285 7.71 -20.33 -0.26
N ASN A 286 6.67 -19.92 0.45
CA ASN A 286 5.73 -20.82 1.15
C ASN A 286 4.52 -21.26 0.29
N GLY A 287 4.52 -20.98 -1.01
CA GLY A 287 3.47 -21.33 -1.96
C GLY A 287 2.24 -20.39 -1.95
N ARG A 288 2.21 -19.37 -1.09
CA ARG A 288 1.10 -18.41 -1.07
C ARG A 288 1.10 -17.53 -2.31
N LYS A 289 -0.10 -17.21 -2.81
CA LYS A 289 -0.28 -16.29 -3.94
C LYS A 289 0.23 -14.89 -3.57
N ASN A 290 1.02 -14.29 -4.46
CA ASN A 290 1.30 -12.88 -4.47
C ASN A 290 0.62 -12.26 -5.70
N SER A 291 -0.35 -11.37 -5.50
CA SER A 291 -1.04 -10.68 -6.61
C SER A 291 -0.26 -9.49 -7.17
N TYR A 292 0.87 -9.12 -6.56
CA TYR A 292 1.69 -8.03 -7.04
C TYR A 292 2.70 -8.53 -8.08
N ALA A 293 2.52 -8.06 -9.30
CA ALA A 293 3.44 -8.28 -10.43
C ALA A 293 4.47 -7.13 -10.53
N ALA A 294 5.11 -6.95 -11.67
CA ALA A 294 6.09 -5.90 -11.86
C ALA A 294 5.42 -4.51 -12.00
N GLY A 295 5.19 -3.84 -10.86
CA GLY A 295 4.55 -2.51 -10.81
C GLY A 295 3.03 -2.52 -11.06
N LEU A 296 2.39 -3.68 -10.97
CA LEU A 296 0.97 -3.90 -11.23
C LEU A 296 0.38 -4.85 -10.17
N VAL A 297 -0.90 -4.70 -9.90
CA VAL A 297 -1.69 -5.69 -9.14
C VAL A 297 -2.54 -6.47 -10.14
N VAL A 298 -2.33 -7.78 -10.19
CA VAL A 298 -3.07 -8.71 -11.07
C VAL A 298 -3.97 -9.58 -10.20
N ASP A 299 -5.25 -9.28 -10.22
CA ASP A 299 -6.24 -9.93 -9.37
C ASP A 299 -7.62 -9.92 -10.03
N SER A 300 -8.68 -9.91 -9.25
CA SER A 300 -10.06 -9.73 -9.71
C SER A 300 -10.75 -8.59 -8.96
N THR A 301 -11.59 -7.85 -9.68
CA THR A 301 -12.45 -6.81 -9.13
C THR A 301 -13.88 -7.10 -9.54
N ASN A 302 -14.80 -7.19 -8.57
CA ASN A 302 -16.20 -7.57 -8.80
C ASN A 302 -16.36 -8.89 -9.58
N GLY A 303 -15.40 -9.83 -9.46
CA GLY A 303 -15.40 -11.11 -10.19
C GLY A 303 -14.81 -11.06 -11.60
N TRP A 304 -14.35 -9.90 -12.07
CA TRP A 304 -13.66 -9.74 -13.34
C TRP A 304 -12.15 -9.70 -13.14
N ALA A 305 -11.41 -10.45 -13.96
CA ALA A 305 -9.96 -10.33 -13.98
C ALA A 305 -9.55 -8.88 -14.24
N SER A 306 -8.62 -8.36 -13.45
CA SER A 306 -8.21 -6.96 -13.50
C SER A 306 -6.70 -6.80 -13.37
N VAL A 307 -6.16 -5.80 -14.04
CA VAL A 307 -4.78 -5.32 -13.90
C VAL A 307 -4.87 -3.87 -13.45
N THR A 308 -4.35 -3.58 -12.26
CA THR A 308 -4.62 -2.30 -11.61
C THR A 308 -3.36 -1.75 -10.92
N HIS A 309 -3.33 -0.46 -10.67
CA HIS A 309 -2.48 0.15 -9.65
C HIS A 309 -3.10 1.44 -9.15
N SER A 310 -3.08 1.64 -7.83
CA SER A 310 -3.46 2.90 -7.20
C SER A 310 -2.24 3.77 -6.91
N GLY A 311 -2.44 5.06 -6.75
CA GLY A 311 -1.39 6.00 -6.41
C GLY A 311 -1.84 7.02 -5.37
N ALA A 312 -0.94 7.30 -4.42
CA ALA A 312 -1.10 8.36 -3.45
C ALA A 312 0.26 8.97 -3.14
N THR A 313 0.37 10.28 -3.23
CA THR A 313 1.55 11.03 -2.79
C THR A 313 1.13 12.44 -2.39
N ALA A 314 1.48 12.85 -1.17
CA ALA A 314 1.02 14.13 -0.64
C ALA A 314 -0.50 14.31 -0.83
N GLY A 315 -0.98 15.39 -1.43
CA GLY A 315 -2.39 15.61 -1.73
C GLY A 315 -2.90 14.89 -3.00
N TYR A 316 -2.03 14.35 -3.85
CA TYR A 316 -2.46 13.69 -5.09
C TYR A 316 -2.99 12.28 -4.87
N ARG A 317 -3.96 11.88 -5.70
CA ARG A 317 -4.53 10.52 -5.75
C ARG A 317 -4.64 10.07 -7.20
N ALA A 318 -4.47 8.77 -7.45
CA ALA A 318 -4.56 8.17 -8.77
C ALA A 318 -5.07 6.74 -8.72
N ASN A 319 -5.74 6.33 -9.77
CA ASN A 319 -6.05 4.93 -10.06
C ASN A 319 -5.98 4.70 -11.57
N ILE A 320 -5.47 3.53 -11.96
CA ILE A 320 -5.55 3.00 -13.30
C ILE A 320 -5.97 1.54 -13.21
N GLU A 321 -6.96 1.16 -14.00
CA GLU A 321 -7.49 -0.19 -14.03
C GLU A 321 -7.73 -0.63 -15.48
N PHE A 322 -7.45 -1.89 -15.77
CA PHE A 322 -7.76 -2.54 -17.02
C PHE A 322 -8.50 -3.86 -16.76
N TYR A 323 -9.55 -4.06 -17.51
CA TYR A 323 -10.45 -5.23 -17.47
C TYR A 323 -10.39 -5.93 -18.84
N PRO A 324 -9.58 -6.98 -19.01
CA PRO A 324 -9.39 -7.64 -20.32
C PRO A 324 -10.69 -8.14 -20.93
N ALA A 325 -11.53 -8.81 -20.14
CA ALA A 325 -12.79 -9.37 -20.63
C ALA A 325 -13.85 -8.32 -21.03
N LEU A 326 -13.69 -7.07 -20.59
CA LEU A 326 -14.56 -5.95 -20.94
C LEU A 326 -13.92 -5.04 -22.00
N ASP A 327 -12.67 -5.32 -22.38
CA ASP A 327 -11.81 -4.48 -23.22
C ASP A 327 -11.86 -3.00 -22.78
N MET A 328 -11.78 -2.78 -21.47
CA MET A 328 -12.02 -1.47 -20.84
C MET A 328 -10.87 -1.06 -19.94
N SER A 329 -10.42 0.18 -20.07
CA SER A 329 -9.51 0.84 -19.15
C SER A 329 -10.18 2.06 -18.51
N ILE A 330 -9.86 2.29 -17.22
CA ILE A 330 -10.33 3.45 -16.45
C ILE A 330 -9.09 4.09 -15.83
N ALA A 331 -8.88 5.39 -16.06
CA ALA A 331 -7.83 6.18 -15.42
C ALA A 331 -8.46 7.38 -14.69
N TRP A 332 -8.07 7.58 -13.45
CA TRP A 332 -8.52 8.68 -12.61
C TRP A 332 -7.35 9.31 -11.88
N LEU A 333 -7.29 10.63 -11.90
CA LEU A 333 -6.29 11.43 -11.22
C LEU A 333 -6.98 12.56 -10.46
N SER A 334 -6.53 12.88 -9.26
CA SER A 334 -7.06 14.00 -8.46
C SER A 334 -5.93 14.76 -7.79
N ASN A 335 -6.06 16.08 -7.74
CA ASN A 335 -5.16 16.95 -7.00
C ASN A 335 -5.64 17.24 -5.56
N THR A 336 -6.54 16.40 -5.04
CA THR A 336 -6.96 16.48 -3.63
C THR A 336 -7.03 15.10 -2.96
N SER A 337 -6.62 15.06 -1.69
CA SER A 337 -6.78 13.91 -0.80
C SER A 337 -7.99 14.03 0.14
N GLN A 338 -8.96 14.88 -0.19
CA GLN A 338 -10.14 15.11 0.63
C GLN A 338 -10.89 13.80 0.90
N PRO A 339 -11.17 13.46 2.18
CA PRO A 339 -11.81 12.18 2.55
C PRO A 339 -13.18 11.98 1.91
N ASP A 340 -13.99 13.04 1.81
CA ASP A 340 -15.36 12.99 1.26
C ASP A 340 -15.41 12.61 -0.22
N LEU A 341 -14.28 12.63 -0.93
CA LEU A 341 -14.15 12.23 -2.34
C LEU A 341 -13.42 10.91 -2.53
N SER A 342 -13.02 10.24 -1.45
CA SER A 342 -12.21 9.03 -1.48
C SER A 342 -12.89 7.84 -2.16
N ASP A 343 -14.22 7.81 -2.19
CA ASP A 343 -15.05 6.74 -2.78
C ASP A 343 -15.48 7.01 -4.24
N VAL A 344 -15.24 8.23 -4.77
CA VAL A 344 -15.73 8.64 -6.11
C VAL A 344 -15.25 7.70 -7.21
N PHE A 345 -13.97 7.36 -7.22
CA PHE A 345 -13.43 6.42 -8.20
C PHE A 345 -14.09 5.04 -8.09
N ALA A 346 -14.25 4.52 -6.87
CA ALA A 346 -14.88 3.24 -6.63
C ALA A 346 -16.37 3.24 -7.05
N ALA A 347 -17.08 4.36 -6.87
CA ALA A 347 -18.47 4.50 -7.32
C ALA A 347 -18.57 4.43 -8.84
N VAL A 348 -17.70 5.15 -9.58
CA VAL A 348 -17.65 5.07 -11.05
C VAL A 348 -17.28 3.66 -11.51
N ARG A 349 -16.23 3.06 -10.94
CA ARG A 349 -15.84 1.69 -11.26
C ARG A 349 -16.98 0.70 -11.06
N ASN A 350 -17.69 0.74 -9.93
CA ASN A 350 -18.78 -0.18 -9.62
C ASN A 350 -20.00 0.00 -10.54
N LEU A 351 -20.21 1.20 -11.09
CA LEU A 351 -21.19 1.45 -12.12
C LEU A 351 -20.83 0.76 -13.45
N LEU A 352 -19.55 0.80 -13.83
CA LEU A 352 -19.01 0.26 -15.08
C LEU A 352 -18.75 -1.24 -15.01
N VAL A 353 -18.22 -1.71 -13.88
CA VAL A 353 -17.79 -3.09 -13.63
C VAL A 353 -18.78 -3.70 -12.61
N LYS A 354 -19.97 -4.05 -13.10
CA LYS A 354 -21.00 -4.69 -12.27
C LYS A 354 -20.51 -6.05 -11.77
N LYS A 355 -20.98 -6.47 -10.57
CA LYS A 355 -20.60 -7.77 -10.01
C LYS A 355 -20.93 -8.90 -10.99
N SER A 356 -19.96 -9.78 -11.23
CA SER A 356 -20.18 -11.05 -11.93
C SER A 356 -21.03 -11.97 -11.04
N ALA A 357 -21.96 -12.72 -11.66
CA ALA A 357 -22.89 -13.61 -10.93
C ALA A 357 -22.21 -14.79 -10.17
N SER A 358 -20.90 -14.96 -10.29
CA SER A 358 -20.13 -16.12 -9.81
C SER A 358 -19.27 -15.85 -8.58
N PHE A 359 -19.69 -15.02 -7.63
CA PHE A 359 -18.93 -14.84 -6.38
C PHE A 359 -19.53 -15.70 -5.26
N PRO A 360 -18.84 -16.77 -4.79
CA PRO A 360 -19.31 -17.52 -3.63
C PRO A 360 -19.15 -16.65 -2.36
N ALA A 361 -20.20 -16.54 -1.57
CA ALA A 361 -20.11 -16.02 -0.22
C ALA A 361 -19.34 -17.03 0.65
N SER A 362 -18.41 -16.56 1.47
CA SER A 362 -17.73 -17.40 2.45
C SER A 362 -18.64 -17.54 3.68
N ASP A 363 -19.36 -18.65 3.78
CA ASP A 363 -20.24 -18.99 4.91
C ASP A 363 -19.47 -19.80 5.97
N VAL A 364 -18.58 -19.16 6.74
CA VAL A 364 -18.08 -19.77 7.98
C VAL A 364 -19.11 -19.51 9.09
N LYS A 365 -19.78 -20.57 9.56
CA LYS A 365 -20.79 -20.47 10.63
C LYS A 365 -20.13 -20.61 12.00
N ALA A 366 -20.53 -19.73 12.93
CA ALA A 366 -20.17 -19.84 14.34
C ALA A 366 -20.84 -21.09 14.97
N ASP A 367 -20.12 -21.76 15.89
CA ASP A 367 -20.65 -22.87 16.67
C ASP A 367 -21.11 -22.36 18.04
N SER A 368 -22.41 -22.21 18.21
CA SER A 368 -23.02 -21.69 19.44
C SER A 368 -22.97 -22.68 20.62
N SER A 369 -22.58 -23.93 20.43
CA SER A 369 -22.41 -24.92 21.51
C SER A 369 -21.11 -24.70 22.30
N ILE A 370 -20.16 -23.95 21.76
CA ILE A 370 -18.85 -23.68 22.37
C ILE A 370 -18.93 -22.44 23.25
N THR A 371 -18.58 -22.59 24.52
CA THR A 371 -18.65 -21.51 25.51
C THR A 371 -17.29 -20.86 25.75
N ILE A 372 -17.30 -19.67 26.38
CA ILE A 372 -16.07 -18.95 26.78
C ILE A 372 -15.15 -19.78 27.66
N THR A 373 -15.70 -20.76 28.41
CA THR A 373 -14.93 -21.64 29.31
C THR A 373 -13.83 -22.41 28.56
N ASN A 374 -14.07 -22.78 27.29
CA ASN A 374 -13.09 -23.45 26.46
C ASN A 374 -11.84 -22.59 26.20
N PHE A 375 -11.98 -21.28 26.24
CA PHE A 375 -10.89 -20.34 25.91
C PHE A 375 -10.22 -19.71 27.14
N LYS A 376 -10.70 -19.95 28.37
CA LYS A 376 -10.08 -19.44 29.61
C LYS A 376 -8.58 -19.70 29.70
N PRO A 377 -8.05 -20.89 29.34
CA PRO A 377 -6.60 -21.16 29.40
C PRO A 377 -5.77 -20.29 28.46
N TYR A 378 -6.39 -19.68 27.45
CA TYR A 378 -5.72 -18.88 26.44
C TYR A 378 -5.84 -17.37 26.69
N LEU A 379 -6.52 -16.93 27.78
CA LEU A 379 -6.63 -15.51 28.10
C LEU A 379 -5.27 -14.92 28.49
N GLY A 380 -5.06 -13.64 28.16
CA GLY A 380 -3.88 -12.87 28.52
C GLY A 380 -3.19 -12.21 27.35
N SER A 381 -1.96 -11.75 27.58
CA SER A 381 -1.16 -11.03 26.60
C SER A 381 -0.28 -11.98 25.78
N TYR A 382 -0.10 -11.59 24.53
CA TYR A 382 0.72 -12.30 23.54
C TYR A 382 1.60 -11.31 22.79
N GLN A 383 2.75 -11.79 22.32
CA GLN A 383 3.67 -11.06 21.48
C GLN A 383 3.81 -11.74 20.12
N HIS A 384 3.70 -10.99 19.04
CA HIS A 384 4.02 -11.46 17.71
C HIS A 384 5.52 -11.73 17.57
N LYS A 385 5.87 -12.93 17.15
CA LYS A 385 7.27 -13.40 17.13
C LYS A 385 8.22 -12.56 16.28
N LYS A 386 7.73 -12.04 15.13
CA LYS A 386 8.58 -11.30 14.19
C LYS A 386 8.62 -9.80 14.43
N THR A 387 7.53 -9.19 14.91
CA THR A 387 7.39 -7.72 14.94
C THR A 387 7.31 -7.14 16.34
N GLY A 388 7.14 -7.99 17.37
CA GLY A 388 6.88 -7.54 18.74
C GLY A 388 5.48 -6.98 18.97
N ALA A 389 4.58 -7.07 17.98
CA ALA A 389 3.20 -6.59 18.15
C ALA A 389 2.50 -7.32 19.28
N GLY A 390 1.77 -6.56 20.12
CA GLY A 390 0.97 -7.11 21.21
C GLY A 390 -0.43 -7.51 20.75
N LEU A 391 -0.95 -8.62 21.29
CA LEU A 391 -2.32 -9.04 21.19
C LEU A 391 -2.79 -9.45 22.58
N THR A 392 -3.92 -8.93 23.05
CA THR A 392 -4.46 -9.31 24.35
C THR A 392 -5.88 -9.85 24.19
N LEU A 393 -6.08 -11.06 24.72
CA LEU A 393 -7.39 -11.71 24.81
C LEU A 393 -7.91 -11.62 26.24
N TYR A 394 -9.16 -11.23 26.37
CA TYR A 394 -9.82 -11.09 27.68
C TYR A 394 -11.29 -11.46 27.59
N GLU A 395 -11.87 -11.76 28.76
CA GLU A 395 -13.30 -12.04 28.92
C GLU A 395 -14.01 -10.78 29.41
N SER A 396 -15.15 -10.47 28.82
CA SER A 396 -16.08 -9.48 29.36
C SER A 396 -17.51 -9.90 29.02
N ASN A 397 -18.39 -9.89 30.02
CA ASN A 397 -19.81 -10.27 29.88
C ASN A 397 -20.04 -11.64 29.19
N GLY A 398 -19.19 -12.63 29.52
CA GLY A 398 -19.27 -13.98 28.92
C GLY A 398 -18.80 -14.06 27.48
N GLN A 399 -18.18 -13.03 26.95
CA GLN A 399 -17.65 -12.98 25.59
C GLN A 399 -16.12 -12.94 25.57
N LEU A 400 -15.52 -13.62 24.62
CA LEU A 400 -14.10 -13.49 24.31
C LEU A 400 -13.87 -12.27 23.42
N LEU A 401 -13.00 -11.37 23.89
CA LEU A 401 -12.71 -10.11 23.22
C LEU A 401 -11.21 -9.96 22.97
N ARG A 402 -10.88 -9.14 21.95
CA ARG A 402 -9.53 -8.70 21.66
C ARG A 402 -9.41 -7.20 21.96
N ARG A 403 -8.36 -6.78 22.68
CA ARG A 403 -8.24 -5.40 23.19
C ARG A 403 -8.14 -4.33 22.11
N ASP A 404 -7.56 -4.65 20.96
CA ASP A 404 -7.33 -3.69 19.86
C ASP A 404 -8.60 -3.38 19.04
N ASN A 405 -9.59 -4.27 19.16
CA ASN A 405 -10.85 -4.08 18.45
C ASN A 405 -12.00 -4.65 19.28
N SER A 406 -12.71 -4.06 20.06
CA SER A 406 -13.77 -4.55 20.96
C SER A 406 -14.82 -5.50 20.32
N ALA A 407 -14.58 -6.04 19.14
CA ALA A 407 -15.45 -7.01 18.50
C ALA A 407 -15.35 -8.38 19.22
N ALA A 408 -16.52 -8.96 19.51
CA ALA A 408 -16.59 -10.30 20.07
C ALA A 408 -16.07 -11.34 19.09
N LEU A 409 -15.20 -12.21 19.57
CA LEU A 409 -14.68 -13.35 18.82
C LEU A 409 -15.70 -14.50 18.89
N GLN A 410 -16.12 -15.00 17.74
CA GLN A 410 -17.08 -16.09 17.64
C GLN A 410 -16.36 -17.43 17.53
N ALA A 411 -16.74 -18.39 18.36
CA ALA A 411 -16.17 -19.74 18.31
C ALA A 411 -16.65 -20.46 17.04
N ILE A 412 -15.72 -21.17 16.38
CA ILE A 412 -15.99 -22.09 15.26
C ILE A 412 -15.54 -23.51 15.56
N SER A 413 -14.67 -23.70 16.56
CA SER A 413 -14.29 -24.98 17.13
C SER A 413 -13.77 -24.76 18.56
N ALA A 414 -13.47 -25.83 19.29
CA ALA A 414 -12.90 -25.76 20.64
C ALA A 414 -11.54 -25.03 20.72
N THR A 415 -10.87 -24.83 19.57
CA THR A 415 -9.55 -24.19 19.49
C THR A 415 -9.49 -23.07 18.46
N GLU A 416 -10.61 -22.70 17.82
CA GLU A 416 -10.61 -21.67 16.78
C GLU A 416 -11.75 -20.67 16.98
N VAL A 417 -11.42 -19.38 16.79
CA VAL A 417 -12.39 -18.27 16.83
C VAL A 417 -12.21 -17.34 15.63
N ILE A 418 -13.28 -16.63 15.25
CA ILE A 418 -13.27 -15.66 14.16
C ILE A 418 -13.82 -14.31 14.58
N ALA A 419 -13.37 -13.24 13.90
CA ALA A 419 -13.98 -11.92 13.88
C ALA A 419 -13.89 -11.37 12.45
N GLY A 420 -15.01 -11.32 11.74
CA GLY A 420 -15.03 -10.97 10.32
C GLY A 420 -14.21 -11.96 9.48
N ARG A 421 -13.16 -11.46 8.81
CA ARG A 421 -12.24 -12.30 8.02
C ARG A 421 -11.04 -12.82 8.82
N SER A 422 -10.83 -12.30 10.03
CA SER A 422 -9.71 -12.71 10.88
C SER A 422 -10.06 -13.98 11.65
N LYS A 423 -9.08 -14.89 11.74
CA LYS A 423 -9.18 -16.16 12.45
C LYS A 423 -8.04 -16.30 13.44
N ILE A 424 -8.34 -16.77 14.64
CA ILE A 424 -7.36 -17.14 15.65
C ILE A 424 -7.49 -18.64 15.90
N ARG A 425 -6.38 -19.35 15.82
CA ARG A 425 -6.25 -20.76 16.16
C ARG A 425 -5.32 -20.91 17.35
N PHE A 426 -5.82 -21.47 18.44
CA PHE A 426 -5.03 -21.77 19.64
C PHE A 426 -4.28 -23.09 19.46
N THR A 427 -2.95 -23.03 19.58
CA THR A 427 -2.09 -24.19 19.28
C THR A 427 -1.44 -24.78 20.54
N SER A 428 -1.31 -24.02 21.64
CA SER A 428 -0.75 -24.49 22.90
C SER A 428 -1.22 -23.65 24.09
N VAL A 429 -1.35 -24.27 25.25
CA VAL A 429 -1.67 -23.63 26.53
C VAL A 429 -0.40 -23.33 27.34
N ASN A 430 0.61 -24.18 27.28
CA ASN A 430 1.86 -24.03 28.05
C ASN A 430 3.09 -24.44 27.20
N PRO A 431 3.90 -23.48 26.72
CA PRO A 431 3.61 -22.03 26.73
C PRO A 431 2.40 -21.69 25.86
N ARG A 432 1.67 -20.62 26.24
CA ARG A 432 0.54 -20.16 25.42
C ARG A 432 1.00 -19.75 24.04
N ARG A 433 0.31 -20.26 23.01
CA ARG A 433 0.63 -19.94 21.61
C ARG A 433 -0.63 -19.95 20.79
N LEU A 434 -0.70 -19.00 19.86
CA LEU A 434 -1.76 -18.93 18.87
C LEU A 434 -1.23 -18.55 17.48
N GLU A 435 -2.01 -18.92 16.49
CA GLU A 435 -1.86 -18.50 15.10
C GLU A 435 -2.98 -17.52 14.75
N PHE A 436 -2.62 -16.39 14.18
CA PHE A 436 -3.55 -15.37 13.70
C PHE A 436 -3.51 -15.32 12.18
N SER A 437 -4.67 -15.27 11.53
CA SER A 437 -4.81 -15.04 10.09
C SER A 437 -5.82 -13.93 9.83
N ASP A 438 -5.48 -12.97 8.98
CA ASP A 438 -6.32 -11.85 8.58
C ASP A 438 -7.25 -12.15 7.39
N GLY A 439 -7.26 -13.41 6.92
CA GLY A 439 -7.99 -13.85 5.74
C GLY A 439 -7.23 -13.74 4.42
N SER A 440 -6.01 -13.18 4.42
CA SER A 440 -5.11 -13.17 3.25
C SER A 440 -4.36 -14.51 3.08
N GLY A 441 -4.55 -15.44 4.04
CA GLY A 441 -3.77 -16.68 4.13
C GLY A 441 -2.41 -16.50 4.82
N LEU A 442 -2.05 -15.28 5.26
CA LEU A 442 -0.91 -15.09 6.14
C LEU A 442 -1.23 -15.62 7.53
N VAL A 443 -0.37 -16.51 8.02
CA VAL A 443 -0.46 -17.01 9.40
C VAL A 443 0.69 -16.39 10.20
N GLU A 444 0.32 -15.62 11.19
CA GLU A 444 1.22 -14.96 12.14
C GLU A 444 1.21 -15.71 13.47
N ILE A 445 2.39 -15.90 14.05
CA ILE A 445 2.57 -16.65 15.30
C ILE A 445 2.72 -15.68 16.46
N PHE A 446 1.89 -15.88 17.48
CA PHE A 446 1.94 -15.14 18.73
C PHE A 446 2.23 -16.09 19.90
N GLU A 447 3.16 -15.68 20.75
CA GLU A 447 3.53 -16.42 21.98
C GLU A 447 3.05 -15.66 23.22
N GLY A 448 2.57 -16.41 24.22
CA GLY A 448 2.08 -15.84 25.49
C GLY A 448 3.22 -15.18 26.27
N VAL A 449 2.96 -14.00 26.78
CA VAL A 449 3.90 -13.18 27.55
C VAL A 449 3.25 -12.64 28.82
N ASP A 450 4.08 -12.08 29.71
CA ASP A 450 3.61 -11.41 30.92
C ASP A 450 2.79 -10.16 30.56
N SER A 451 1.73 -9.93 31.30
CA SER A 451 0.90 -8.75 31.14
C SER A 451 1.68 -7.46 31.39
N ALA A 452 1.24 -6.39 30.75
CA ALA A 452 1.83 -5.07 30.93
C ALA A 452 1.72 -4.59 32.40
N ARG A 453 2.76 -3.88 32.84
CA ARG A 453 2.73 -3.08 34.07
C ARG A 453 2.67 -1.61 33.68
N ALA A 454 1.61 -0.95 34.11
CA ALA A 454 1.33 0.44 33.71
C ALA A 454 1.57 1.45 34.88
N ASP A 455 2.02 0.98 36.04
CA ASP A 455 2.34 1.87 37.16
C ASP A 455 3.60 2.70 36.86
N THR A 456 3.63 3.94 37.33
CA THR A 456 4.70 4.90 37.07
C THR A 456 6.08 4.39 37.51
N THR A 457 6.14 3.58 38.57
CA THR A 457 7.40 3.02 39.09
C THR A 457 8.00 2.04 38.11
N SER A 458 7.18 1.11 37.59
CA SER A 458 7.59 0.14 36.57
C SER A 458 7.97 0.82 35.26
N LEU A 459 7.32 1.94 34.88
CA LEU A 459 7.62 2.67 33.66
C LEU A 459 8.95 3.42 33.71
N ARG A 460 9.48 3.76 34.89
CA ARG A 460 10.75 4.51 35.04
C ARG A 460 11.96 3.77 34.49
N GLU A 461 11.94 2.45 34.45
CA GLU A 461 13.06 1.65 33.96
C GLU A 461 13.38 1.88 32.47
N TYR A 462 12.39 2.30 31.67
CA TYR A 462 12.51 2.55 30.24
C TYR A 462 13.03 3.96 29.90
N ILE A 463 13.07 4.89 30.87
CA ILE A 463 13.52 6.27 30.65
C ILE A 463 14.98 6.27 30.19
N GLY A 464 15.27 7.04 29.15
CA GLY A 464 16.64 7.20 28.66
C GLY A 464 16.70 7.70 27.24
N ALA A 465 17.92 7.86 26.77
CA ALA A 465 18.24 8.21 25.40
C ALA A 465 18.71 6.96 24.64
N TYR A 466 18.15 6.74 23.47
CA TYR A 466 18.44 5.59 22.61
C TYR A 466 18.81 6.08 21.23
N TYR A 467 19.79 5.45 20.60
CA TYR A 467 20.30 5.82 19.28
C TYR A 467 20.20 4.64 18.32
N SER A 468 19.85 4.93 17.08
CA SER A 468 19.81 3.97 15.98
C SER A 468 20.84 4.34 14.91
N ASP A 469 21.69 3.38 14.55
CA ASP A 469 22.59 3.54 13.41
C ASP A 469 21.83 3.45 12.07
N GLU A 470 20.74 2.67 12.02
CA GLU A 470 19.93 2.50 10.79
C GLU A 470 19.18 3.78 10.38
N THR A 471 18.89 4.65 11.35
CA THR A 471 18.19 5.92 11.11
C THR A 471 19.05 7.14 11.38
N GLU A 472 20.29 6.94 11.86
CA GLU A 472 21.23 7.99 12.32
C GLU A 472 20.56 9.02 13.24
N SER A 473 19.67 8.52 14.12
CA SER A 473 18.84 9.38 14.97
C SER A 473 18.78 8.91 16.41
N ARG A 474 18.31 9.82 17.26
CA ARG A 474 18.12 9.61 18.70
C ARG A 474 16.64 9.76 19.05
N MET A 475 16.15 8.83 19.85
CA MET A 475 14.86 8.92 20.56
C MET A 475 15.11 9.06 22.07
N GLU A 476 14.36 9.94 22.71
CA GLU A 476 14.33 10.06 24.16
C GLU A 476 13.03 9.51 24.69
N ILE A 477 13.10 8.54 25.62
CA ILE A 477 11.96 8.01 26.32
C ILE A 477 11.84 8.75 27.65
N LYS A 478 10.69 9.36 27.92
CA LYS A 478 10.39 10.13 29.14
C LYS A 478 8.98 9.79 29.64
N ILE A 479 8.73 10.05 30.92
CA ILE A 479 7.37 10.06 31.47
C ILE A 479 6.86 11.49 31.47
N GLN A 480 5.71 11.69 30.83
CA GLN A 480 4.98 12.96 30.83
C GLN A 480 3.51 12.67 31.11
N ASN A 481 2.92 13.39 32.07
CA ASN A 481 1.53 13.17 32.51
C ASN A 481 1.22 11.70 32.91
N GLY A 482 2.19 11.02 33.54
CA GLY A 482 2.03 9.64 34.01
C GLY A 482 2.17 8.55 32.93
N VAL A 483 2.41 8.90 31.67
CA VAL A 483 2.58 7.96 30.58
C VAL A 483 3.96 8.07 29.94
N LEU A 484 4.47 6.97 29.36
CA LEU A 484 5.69 6.99 28.58
C LEU A 484 5.44 7.67 27.24
N GLN A 485 6.40 8.52 26.85
CA GLN A 485 6.44 9.14 25.54
C GLN A 485 7.83 9.00 24.94
N ALA A 486 7.88 8.76 23.63
CA ALA A 486 9.09 8.80 22.84
C ALA A 486 9.17 10.13 22.08
N PHE A 487 10.28 10.84 22.25
CA PHE A 487 10.53 12.15 21.65
C PHE A 487 11.58 12.02 20.55
N GLN A 488 11.28 12.54 19.38
CA GLN A 488 12.22 12.67 18.27
C GLN A 488 12.82 14.07 18.20
N LYS A 489 13.96 14.23 17.51
CA LYS A 489 14.69 15.49 17.37
C LYS A 489 13.82 16.64 16.82
N THR A 490 12.87 16.35 15.96
CA THR A 490 11.99 17.36 15.33
C THR A 490 10.82 17.80 16.22
N GLY A 491 10.76 17.34 17.46
CA GLY A 491 9.67 17.64 18.38
C GLY A 491 8.45 16.73 18.24
N ALA A 492 8.46 15.80 17.29
CA ALA A 492 7.41 14.78 17.20
C ALA A 492 7.44 13.89 18.45
N THR A 493 6.26 13.59 18.99
CA THR A 493 6.09 12.74 20.18
C THR A 493 5.18 11.57 19.87
N MET A 494 5.53 10.40 20.42
CA MET A 494 4.72 9.18 20.35
C MET A 494 4.34 8.75 21.75
N THR A 495 3.05 8.73 22.06
CA THR A 495 2.55 8.18 23.34
C THR A 495 2.61 6.67 23.29
N LEU A 496 3.32 6.07 24.25
CA LEU A 496 3.56 4.64 24.33
C LEU A 496 2.52 3.99 25.25
N THR A 497 1.63 3.19 24.67
CA THR A 497 0.59 2.44 25.39
C THR A 497 1.09 1.03 25.70
N PRO A 498 1.20 0.63 26.98
CA PRO A 498 1.66 -0.71 27.36
C PRO A 498 0.73 -1.82 26.83
N GLN A 499 1.30 -2.84 26.20
CA GLN A 499 0.59 -4.01 25.65
C GLN A 499 0.91 -5.28 26.45
N TYR A 500 2.18 -5.48 26.75
CA TYR A 500 2.72 -6.55 27.57
C TYR A 500 4.01 -6.05 28.25
N ARG A 501 4.60 -6.85 29.15
CA ARG A 501 5.88 -6.47 29.75
C ARG A 501 6.94 -6.24 28.66
N ASP A 502 7.57 -5.07 28.66
CA ASP A 502 8.55 -4.59 27.66
C ASP A 502 7.96 -4.24 26.29
N GLY A 503 6.66 -4.40 26.06
CA GLY A 503 6.02 -4.12 24.77
C GLY A 503 5.01 -2.98 24.82
N PHE A 504 5.10 -2.07 23.84
CA PHE A 504 4.27 -0.86 23.77
C PHE A 504 3.77 -0.65 22.33
N SER A 505 2.56 -0.12 22.19
CA SER A 505 2.02 0.38 20.93
C SER A 505 1.95 1.91 20.93
N PHE A 506 1.91 2.49 19.74
CA PHE A 506 1.66 3.91 19.50
C PHE A 506 0.91 4.05 18.16
N PRO A 507 0.26 5.19 17.85
CA PRO A 507 -0.41 5.37 16.57
C PRO A 507 0.53 5.10 15.39
N GLY A 508 0.21 4.06 14.59
CA GLY A 508 1.00 3.67 13.42
C GLY A 508 2.13 2.65 13.68
N GLY A 509 2.34 2.20 14.94
CA GLY A 509 3.42 1.25 15.20
C GLY A 509 3.46 0.65 16.59
N GLN A 510 4.51 -0.10 16.81
CA GLN A 510 4.83 -0.73 18.10
C GLN A 510 6.33 -0.74 18.34
N LEU A 511 6.70 -0.88 19.60
CA LEU A 511 8.07 -1.12 20.01
C LEU A 511 8.14 -2.12 21.15
N PHE A 512 9.25 -2.82 21.26
CA PHE A 512 9.51 -3.70 22.42
C PHE A 512 10.96 -3.57 22.86
N PHE A 513 11.16 -3.59 24.19
CA PHE A 513 12.48 -3.54 24.80
C PHE A 513 13.06 -4.94 24.96
N THR A 514 14.36 -5.03 24.86
CA THR A 514 15.13 -6.18 25.31
C THR A 514 16.03 -5.77 26.46
N ARG A 515 16.26 -6.71 27.38
CA ARG A 515 16.99 -6.47 28.62
C ARG A 515 18.42 -6.99 28.50
N ASP A 516 19.35 -6.31 29.17
CA ASP A 516 20.72 -6.78 29.34
C ASP A 516 20.83 -7.92 30.37
N LYS A 517 22.05 -8.41 30.59
CA LYS A 517 22.35 -9.44 31.61
C LYS A 517 21.97 -9.03 33.05
N ASN A 518 21.82 -7.73 33.32
CA ASN A 518 21.39 -7.20 34.61
C ASN A 518 19.88 -6.93 34.65
N THR A 519 19.11 -7.47 33.71
CA THR A 519 17.66 -7.32 33.56
C THR A 519 17.16 -5.89 33.33
N LYS A 520 18.05 -4.96 32.91
CA LYS A 520 17.67 -3.57 32.58
C LYS A 520 17.35 -3.42 31.11
N PRO A 521 16.33 -2.62 30.72
CA PRO A 521 16.07 -2.27 29.33
C PRO A 521 17.31 -1.63 28.69
N ALA A 522 17.94 -2.33 27.74
CA ALA A 522 19.19 -1.91 27.11
C ALA A 522 18.97 -1.35 25.70
N LYS A 523 18.03 -1.90 24.98
CA LYS A 523 17.65 -1.48 23.64
C LYS A 523 16.18 -1.78 23.38
N PHE A 524 15.63 -1.13 22.36
CA PHE A 524 14.31 -1.47 21.84
C PHE A 524 14.32 -1.59 20.32
N PHE A 525 13.34 -2.32 19.83
CA PHE A 525 13.07 -2.49 18.40
C PHE A 525 11.74 -1.83 18.07
N VAL A 526 11.74 -0.96 17.05
CA VAL A 526 10.55 -0.30 16.54
C VAL A 526 10.10 -0.95 15.25
N SER A 527 8.79 -1.18 15.15
CA SER A 527 8.16 -1.59 13.89
C SER A 527 7.04 -0.61 13.56
N ILE A 528 7.12 0.00 12.37
CA ILE A 528 6.07 0.84 11.82
C ILE A 528 5.76 0.37 10.39
N SER A 529 4.47 0.33 10.02
CA SER A 529 4.04 0.06 8.64
C SER A 529 4.95 -0.91 7.84
N ARG A 530 5.98 -0.39 7.16
CA ARG A 530 6.84 -1.08 6.18
C ARG A 530 8.30 -1.16 6.62
N ALA A 531 8.59 -0.91 7.91
CA ALA A 531 9.90 -1.06 8.51
C ALA A 531 9.75 -1.79 9.84
N ARG A 532 10.27 -3.01 9.92
CA ARG A 532 10.21 -3.87 11.11
C ARG A 532 11.54 -3.89 11.83
N ASN A 533 11.49 -3.93 13.16
CA ASN A 533 12.63 -4.19 14.04
C ASN A 533 13.83 -3.24 13.83
N VAL A 534 13.55 -1.96 13.64
CA VAL A 534 14.62 -0.94 13.64
C VAL A 534 15.16 -0.80 15.05
N GLU A 535 16.43 -1.06 15.24
CA GLU A 535 17.09 -1.08 16.54
C GLU A 535 17.45 0.31 17.04
N PHE A 536 17.10 0.58 18.31
CA PHE A 536 17.58 1.72 19.07
C PHE A 536 18.25 1.23 20.36
N SER A 537 19.53 1.53 20.53
CA SER A 537 20.33 1.11 21.66
C SER A 537 20.59 2.27 22.62
N ARG A 538 20.52 1.99 23.93
CA ARG A 538 20.88 2.97 24.95
C ARG A 538 22.38 3.26 24.80
N LYS A 539 22.74 4.52 24.58
CA LYS A 539 24.15 4.95 24.66
C LYS A 539 24.49 5.35 26.10
N PRO A 540 25.72 5.07 26.53
CA PRO A 540 26.23 5.46 27.85
C PRO A 540 26.10 6.96 28.13
#